data_09c868a02996144e25e5e8c368fc4408
#
_entry.id   09c868a02996144e25e5e8c368fc4408
#
_cell.length_a   1.000
_cell.length_b   1.000
_cell.length_c   1.000
_cell.angle_alpha   90.00
_cell.angle_beta   90.00
_cell.angle_gamma   90.00
#
_symmetry.space_group_name_H-M   'P 1'
#
loop_
_entity.id
_entity.type
_entity.pdbx_description
1 polymer ?
#
loop_
_entity_poly.entity_id
_entity_poly.type
_entity_poly.pdbx_seq_one_letter_code
_entity_poly.pdbx_strand_id
1 'polypeptide(L)'
;FAQLTQRAGNFLVAREEISDFKWEDLKGTTVLGGRKGGMPQMVFEYILKKHGLDPKKDLTINQSIDFGSTAAAFAEGQGDFSVEFEPHATSLEKEGKGYVVASLGEESGYVPYTAFSAKQTYIEENPEVIQAFTNALQKGMDYVNTHSPSEIAAVIQPQFSETDLETITTIVKRYHEQ
;
A
#
# COMPACT_ATOMS: atom_id res chain seq x y z
N PHE A 1 9.70 -11.09 15.25
CA PHE A 1 9.10 -11.22 16.59
C PHE A 1 7.72 -10.58 16.71
N ALA A 2 7.36 -9.66 15.82
CA ALA A 2 6.02 -9.06 15.77
C ALA A 2 5.60 -8.82 14.31
N GLN A 3 4.37 -9.20 13.97
CA GLN A 3 3.72 -8.81 12.71
C GLN A 3 3.01 -7.48 12.92
N LEU A 4 3.14 -6.57 11.95
CA LEU A 4 2.48 -5.26 12.02
C LEU A 4 1.25 -5.23 11.10
N THR A 5 1.44 -5.50 9.80
CA THR A 5 0.36 -5.46 8.82
C THR A 5 0.07 -6.86 8.27
N GLN A 6 -1.21 -7.15 8.12
CA GLN A 6 -1.70 -8.43 7.63
C GLN A 6 -2.50 -8.30 6.33
N ARG A 7 -2.42 -7.15 5.68
CA ARG A 7 -2.95 -6.89 4.34
C ARG A 7 -1.96 -6.01 3.57
N ALA A 8 -2.04 -6.04 2.25
CA ALA A 8 -1.26 -5.13 1.42
C ALA A 8 -1.76 -3.70 1.60
N GLY A 9 -0.85 -2.74 1.73
CA GLY A 9 -1.19 -1.32 1.86
C GLY A 9 -1.19 -0.56 0.54
N ASN A 10 -1.14 -1.28 -0.59
CA ASN A 10 -1.09 -0.67 -1.92
C ASN A 10 -2.47 -0.55 -2.54
N PHE A 11 -2.56 0.38 -3.48
CA PHE A 11 -3.71 0.60 -4.33
C PHE A 11 -3.31 0.51 -5.80
N LEU A 12 -4.23 0.09 -6.64
CA LEU A 12 -4.10 0.20 -8.09
C LEU A 12 -4.72 1.53 -8.52
N VAL A 13 -3.93 2.35 -9.17
CA VAL A 13 -4.34 3.65 -9.70
C VAL A 13 -4.42 3.54 -11.22
N ALA A 14 -5.56 3.86 -11.80
CA ALA A 14 -5.79 3.93 -13.24
C ALA A 14 -5.57 5.37 -13.73
N ARG A 15 -5.18 5.53 -15.00
CA ARG A 15 -5.06 6.84 -15.64
C ARG A 15 -6.41 7.46 -15.97
N GLU A 16 -7.33 6.63 -16.37
CA GLU A 16 -8.70 7.02 -16.74
C GLU A 16 -9.69 6.55 -15.67
N GLU A 17 -10.81 7.24 -15.57
CA GLU A 17 -11.88 6.82 -14.66
C GLU A 17 -12.53 5.53 -15.15
N ILE A 18 -12.58 4.51 -14.29
CA ILE A 18 -13.18 3.21 -14.58
C ILE A 18 -14.24 2.93 -13.51
N SER A 19 -15.50 3.07 -13.86
CA SER A 19 -16.65 2.95 -12.93
C SER A 19 -16.94 1.52 -12.45
N ASP A 20 -16.50 0.51 -13.18
CA ASP A 20 -16.70 -0.93 -12.86
C ASP A 20 -15.43 -1.70 -13.22
N PHE A 21 -14.32 -1.36 -12.53
CA PHE A 21 -13.03 -1.98 -12.78
C PHE A 21 -13.06 -3.49 -12.55
N LYS A 22 -12.46 -4.21 -13.48
CA LYS A 22 -12.21 -5.65 -13.39
C LYS A 22 -10.73 -5.93 -13.63
N TRP A 23 -10.20 -6.93 -12.97
CA TRP A 23 -8.78 -7.28 -13.10
C TRP A 23 -8.41 -7.64 -14.54
N GLU A 24 -9.36 -8.15 -15.33
CA GLU A 24 -9.19 -8.44 -16.75
C GLU A 24 -8.93 -7.20 -17.61
N ASP A 25 -9.29 -6.01 -17.14
CA ASP A 25 -9.05 -4.74 -17.83
C ASP A 25 -7.54 -4.42 -17.92
N LEU A 26 -6.73 -5.11 -17.13
CA LEU A 26 -5.26 -5.00 -17.19
C LEU A 26 -4.64 -5.70 -18.41
N LYS A 27 -5.40 -6.51 -19.17
CA LYS A 27 -4.86 -7.20 -20.36
C LYS A 27 -4.38 -6.21 -21.41
N GLY A 28 -3.14 -6.40 -21.87
CA GLY A 28 -2.52 -5.57 -22.89
C GLY A 28 -2.02 -4.21 -22.41
N THR A 29 -2.17 -3.90 -21.12
CA THR A 29 -1.78 -2.60 -20.55
C THR A 29 -0.36 -2.62 -19.98
N THR A 30 0.16 -1.43 -19.68
CA THR A 30 1.41 -1.23 -18.95
C THR A 30 1.11 -0.76 -17.53
N VAL A 31 1.54 -1.54 -16.54
CA VAL A 31 1.42 -1.21 -15.12
C VAL A 31 2.78 -0.83 -14.55
N LEU A 32 2.89 0.33 -13.91
CA LEU A 32 4.05 0.65 -13.08
C LEU A 32 3.91 -0.18 -11.80
N GLY A 33 4.64 -1.28 -11.74
CA GLY A 33 4.37 -2.36 -10.78
C GLY A 33 5.31 -2.40 -9.61
N GLY A 34 5.00 -1.74 -8.53
CA GLY A 34 5.58 -1.93 -7.21
C GLY A 34 7.09 -2.22 -7.11
N ARG A 35 7.60 -2.33 -5.91
CA ARG A 35 9.03 -2.62 -5.68
C ARG A 35 9.39 -4.03 -6.14
N LYS A 36 10.35 -4.12 -7.09
CA LYS A 36 10.86 -5.40 -7.60
C LYS A 36 11.45 -6.26 -6.48
N GLY A 37 11.08 -7.54 -6.46
CA GLY A 37 11.56 -8.51 -5.46
C GLY A 37 10.97 -8.34 -4.07
N GLY A 38 10.02 -7.44 -3.87
CA GLY A 38 9.37 -7.20 -2.59
C GLY A 38 7.90 -7.65 -2.55
N MET A 39 7.29 -7.49 -1.38
CA MET A 39 5.87 -7.82 -1.17
C MET A 39 4.93 -7.11 -2.16
N PRO A 40 5.14 -5.82 -2.54
CA PRO A 40 4.30 -5.17 -3.53
C PRO A 40 4.19 -5.94 -4.85
N GLN A 41 5.32 -6.38 -5.41
CA GLN A 41 5.32 -7.21 -6.61
C GLN A 41 4.64 -8.55 -6.37
N MET A 42 5.02 -9.25 -5.30
CA MET A 42 4.53 -10.61 -5.03
C MET A 42 3.00 -10.62 -4.86
N VAL A 43 2.45 -9.66 -4.14
CA VAL A 43 1.00 -9.54 -3.92
C VAL A 43 0.29 -9.18 -5.21
N PHE A 44 0.81 -8.23 -5.98
CA PHE A 44 0.21 -7.86 -7.27
C PHE A 44 0.17 -9.05 -8.23
N GLU A 45 1.29 -9.77 -8.40
CA GLU A 45 1.33 -10.97 -9.25
C GLU A 45 0.44 -12.11 -8.72
N TYR A 46 0.29 -12.24 -7.39
CA TYR A 46 -0.65 -13.19 -6.80
C TYR A 46 -2.09 -12.85 -7.17
N ILE A 47 -2.49 -11.58 -7.07
CA ILE A 47 -3.83 -11.13 -7.44
C ILE A 47 -4.09 -11.34 -8.93
N LEU A 48 -3.14 -11.00 -9.80
CA LEU A 48 -3.26 -11.27 -11.24
C LEU A 48 -3.55 -12.74 -11.51
N LYS A 49 -2.78 -13.65 -10.91
CA LYS A 49 -2.98 -15.10 -11.06
C LYS A 49 -4.32 -15.58 -10.49
N LYS A 50 -4.77 -15.01 -9.38
CA LYS A 50 -6.09 -15.30 -8.77
C LYS A 50 -7.22 -14.99 -9.75
N HIS A 51 -7.05 -13.95 -10.59
CA HIS A 51 -7.99 -13.55 -11.65
C HIS A 51 -7.67 -14.17 -13.02
N GLY A 52 -6.82 -15.19 -13.07
CA GLY A 52 -6.51 -15.94 -14.29
C GLY A 52 -5.61 -15.18 -15.28
N LEU A 53 -4.91 -14.14 -14.83
CA LEU A 53 -3.96 -13.37 -15.64
C LEU A 53 -2.54 -13.91 -15.45
N ASP A 54 -1.80 -14.07 -16.54
CA ASP A 54 -0.36 -14.37 -16.52
C ASP A 54 0.44 -13.05 -16.45
N PRO A 55 1.12 -12.76 -15.31
CA PRO A 55 1.87 -11.51 -15.15
C PRO A 55 2.96 -11.26 -16.20
N LYS A 56 3.35 -12.30 -16.94
CA LYS A 56 4.43 -12.24 -17.94
C LYS A 56 3.94 -12.18 -19.38
N LYS A 57 2.65 -12.42 -19.62
CA LYS A 57 2.08 -12.51 -20.96
C LYS A 57 0.94 -11.56 -21.20
N ASP A 58 0.07 -11.39 -20.20
CA ASP A 58 -1.18 -10.69 -20.38
C ASP A 58 -1.05 -9.17 -20.23
N LEU A 59 0.02 -8.68 -19.58
CA LEU A 59 0.30 -7.26 -19.38
C LEU A 59 1.80 -6.99 -19.30
N THR A 60 2.19 -5.73 -19.34
CA THR A 60 3.58 -5.31 -19.11
C THR A 60 3.70 -4.73 -17.70
N ILE A 61 4.47 -5.38 -16.83
CA ILE A 61 4.79 -4.84 -15.50
C ILE A 61 6.14 -4.13 -15.59
N ASN A 62 6.11 -2.80 -15.65
CA ASN A 62 7.31 -1.98 -15.68
C ASN A 62 7.84 -1.73 -14.26
N GLN A 63 9.02 -2.23 -13.97
CA GLN A 63 9.74 -2.10 -12.70
C GLN A 63 11.13 -1.46 -12.88
N SER A 64 11.34 -0.73 -13.99
CA SER A 64 12.59 -0.01 -14.26
C SER A 64 12.67 1.34 -13.55
N ILE A 65 11.55 1.84 -13.03
CA ILE A 65 11.46 3.11 -12.30
C ILE A 65 11.66 2.82 -10.82
N ASP A 66 12.47 3.63 -10.16
CA ASP A 66 12.63 3.54 -8.71
C ASP A 66 11.30 3.73 -7.98
N PHE A 67 11.05 2.91 -6.99
CA PHE A 67 9.78 2.84 -6.27
C PHE A 67 9.28 4.19 -5.72
N GLY A 68 10.19 5.05 -5.25
CA GLY A 68 9.86 6.41 -4.79
C GLY A 68 9.51 7.40 -5.90
N SER A 69 9.64 7.01 -7.17
CA SER A 69 9.42 7.87 -8.35
C SER A 69 8.27 7.39 -9.23
N THR A 70 7.59 6.29 -8.88
CA THR A 70 6.53 5.72 -9.72
C THR A 70 5.34 6.65 -9.88
N ALA A 71 4.89 7.27 -8.79
CA ALA A 71 3.78 8.23 -8.83
C ALA A 71 4.08 9.44 -9.73
N ALA A 72 5.30 10.00 -9.63
CA ALA A 72 5.72 11.11 -10.48
C ALA A 72 5.77 10.69 -11.96
N ALA A 73 6.36 9.54 -12.26
CA ALA A 73 6.40 9.01 -13.61
C ALA A 73 4.99 8.72 -14.17
N PHE A 74 4.09 8.23 -13.34
CA PHE A 74 2.69 8.05 -13.69
C PHE A 74 2.02 9.39 -13.98
N ALA A 75 2.19 10.40 -13.13
CA ALA A 75 1.64 11.75 -13.34
C ALA A 75 2.13 12.38 -14.66
N GLU A 76 3.37 12.07 -15.09
CA GLU A 76 3.98 12.49 -16.36
C GLU A 76 3.53 11.65 -17.57
N GLY A 77 2.63 10.71 -17.41
CA GLY A 77 2.03 9.98 -18.51
C GLY A 77 2.61 8.59 -18.77
N GLN A 78 3.47 8.05 -17.90
CA GLN A 78 4.00 6.70 -18.07
C GLN A 78 3.02 5.66 -17.49
N GLY A 79 2.82 4.58 -18.25
CA GLY A 79 1.93 3.48 -17.87
C GLY A 79 0.43 3.83 -17.93
N ASP A 80 -0.39 2.83 -18.01
CA ASP A 80 -1.85 2.92 -17.97
C ASP A 80 -2.37 2.82 -16.54
N PHE A 81 -1.66 2.05 -15.72
CA PHE A 81 -1.90 1.87 -14.29
C PHE A 81 -0.61 1.97 -13.48
N SER A 82 -0.75 2.26 -12.18
CA SER A 82 0.36 2.24 -11.24
C SER A 82 -0.05 1.59 -9.92
N VAL A 83 0.88 0.84 -9.31
CA VAL A 83 0.73 0.27 -7.97
C VAL A 83 1.37 1.21 -6.97
N GLU A 84 0.55 1.96 -6.25
CA GLU A 84 1.01 3.03 -5.37
C GLU A 84 0.66 2.76 -3.90
N PHE A 85 1.48 3.31 -3.00
CA PHE A 85 1.14 3.44 -1.59
C PHE A 85 0.57 4.82 -1.30
N GLU A 86 -0.03 4.98 -0.14
CA GLU A 86 -0.37 6.29 0.38
C GLU A 86 0.91 7.00 0.93
N PRO A 87 1.02 8.31 0.80
CA PRO A 87 0.01 9.28 0.34
C PRO A 87 -0.08 9.44 -1.19
N HIS A 88 0.75 8.75 -1.97
CA HIS A 88 0.86 8.97 -3.42
C HIS A 88 -0.43 8.64 -4.18
N ALA A 89 -1.14 7.57 -3.82
CA ALA A 89 -2.41 7.21 -4.46
C ALA A 89 -3.44 8.35 -4.31
N THR A 90 -3.65 8.84 -3.09
CA THR A 90 -4.56 9.96 -2.83
C THR A 90 -4.07 11.27 -3.48
N SER A 91 -2.76 11.52 -3.54
CA SER A 91 -2.22 12.71 -4.21
C SER A 91 -2.52 12.71 -5.70
N LEU A 92 -2.34 11.57 -6.38
CA LEU A 92 -2.67 11.43 -7.81
C LEU A 92 -4.16 11.70 -8.08
N GLU A 93 -5.06 11.25 -7.20
CA GLU A 93 -6.49 11.56 -7.32
C GLU A 93 -6.77 13.06 -7.13
N LYS A 94 -6.21 13.68 -6.08
CA LYS A 94 -6.39 15.12 -5.82
C LYS A 94 -5.87 15.99 -6.95
N GLU A 95 -4.79 15.59 -7.60
CA GLU A 95 -4.21 16.28 -8.74
C GLU A 95 -4.94 16.02 -10.06
N GLY A 96 -5.93 15.12 -10.07
CA GLY A 96 -6.64 14.70 -11.29
C GLY A 96 -5.73 13.95 -12.27
N LYS A 97 -4.69 13.28 -11.76
CA LYS A 97 -3.71 12.53 -12.53
C LYS A 97 -3.96 11.02 -12.55
N GLY A 98 -4.89 10.55 -11.73
CA GLY A 98 -5.25 9.14 -11.65
C GLY A 98 -6.48 8.91 -10.79
N TYR A 99 -6.97 7.69 -10.80
CA TYR A 99 -8.14 7.23 -10.09
C TYR A 99 -7.82 5.93 -9.37
N VAL A 100 -8.03 5.87 -8.07
CA VAL A 100 -7.89 4.60 -7.33
C VAL A 100 -9.04 3.68 -7.69
N VAL A 101 -8.72 2.56 -8.34
CA VAL A 101 -9.72 1.60 -8.86
C VAL A 101 -9.79 0.31 -8.06
N ALA A 102 -8.74 -0.03 -7.29
CA ALA A 102 -8.76 -1.23 -6.47
C ALA A 102 -7.80 -1.12 -5.27
N SER A 103 -8.18 -1.77 -4.16
CA SER A 103 -7.29 -2.04 -3.03
C SER A 103 -6.64 -3.41 -3.20
N LEU A 104 -5.30 -3.44 -3.23
CA LEU A 104 -4.59 -4.72 -3.22
C LEU A 104 -4.75 -5.43 -1.86
N GLY A 105 -5.00 -4.70 -0.79
CA GLY A 105 -5.22 -5.25 0.54
C GLY A 105 -6.53 -6.01 0.67
N GLU A 106 -7.60 -5.47 0.10
CA GLU A 106 -8.88 -6.19 0.01
C GLU A 106 -8.75 -7.44 -0.86
N GLU A 107 -8.17 -7.29 -2.04
CA GLU A 107 -8.13 -8.35 -3.04
C GLU A 107 -7.19 -9.49 -2.65
N SER A 108 -6.06 -9.20 -2.02
CA SER A 108 -5.13 -10.24 -1.54
C SER A 108 -5.68 -11.02 -0.34
N GLY A 109 -6.56 -10.40 0.44
CA GLY A 109 -6.93 -10.91 1.74
C GLY A 109 -5.77 -10.85 2.74
N TYR A 110 -5.79 -11.71 3.75
CA TYR A 110 -4.74 -11.73 4.78
C TYR A 110 -3.44 -12.32 4.27
N VAL A 111 -2.37 -11.55 4.40
CA VAL A 111 -0.99 -11.94 4.07
C VAL A 111 -0.03 -11.42 5.16
N PRO A 112 1.08 -12.08 5.46
CA PRO A 112 2.08 -11.58 6.41
C PRO A 112 2.91 -10.48 5.74
N TYR A 113 2.32 -9.28 5.59
CA TYR A 113 2.86 -8.23 4.72
C TYR A 113 4.09 -7.57 5.33
N THR A 114 3.99 -7.04 6.56
CA THR A 114 5.14 -6.48 7.28
C THR A 114 5.30 -7.08 8.66
N ALA A 115 6.57 -7.29 9.05
CA ALA A 115 6.92 -7.79 10.37
C ALA A 115 8.20 -7.14 10.86
N PHE A 116 8.33 -7.04 12.18
CA PHE A 116 9.57 -6.64 12.83
C PHE A 116 10.43 -7.86 13.13
N SER A 117 11.71 -7.76 12.77
CA SER A 117 12.70 -8.81 13.04
C SER A 117 13.94 -8.22 13.70
N ALA A 118 14.61 -9.02 14.52
CA ALA A 118 15.89 -8.71 15.11
C ALA A 118 16.77 -9.97 15.10
N LYS A 119 18.07 -9.82 15.30
CA LYS A 119 18.95 -10.96 15.49
C LYS A 119 18.48 -11.75 16.72
N GLN A 120 18.53 -13.08 16.64
CA GLN A 120 18.13 -13.94 17.74
C GLN A 120 18.89 -13.62 19.04
N THR A 121 20.20 -13.43 18.94
CA THR A 121 21.04 -13.03 20.08
C THR A 121 20.58 -11.73 20.72
N TYR A 122 20.16 -10.73 19.91
CA TYR A 122 19.64 -9.46 20.45
C TYR A 122 18.32 -9.67 21.22
N ILE A 123 17.44 -10.54 20.70
CA ILE A 123 16.15 -10.84 21.37
C ILE A 123 16.42 -11.54 22.71
N GLU A 124 17.36 -12.49 22.75
CA GLU A 124 17.72 -13.23 23.96
C GLU A 124 18.43 -12.36 25.02
N GLU A 125 19.27 -11.43 24.58
CA GLU A 125 20.02 -10.51 25.45
C GLU A 125 19.18 -9.30 25.93
N ASN A 126 18.10 -8.95 25.19
CA ASN A 126 17.32 -7.74 25.45
C ASN A 126 15.79 -8.02 25.47
N PRO A 127 15.31 -9.03 26.21
CA PRO A 127 13.90 -9.43 26.17
C PRO A 127 12.96 -8.33 26.63
N GLU A 128 13.38 -7.49 27.59
CA GLU A 128 12.59 -6.38 28.10
C GLU A 128 12.37 -5.28 27.04
N VAL A 129 13.40 -5.00 26.21
CA VAL A 129 13.30 -4.03 25.12
C VAL A 129 12.34 -4.55 24.03
N ILE A 130 12.46 -5.82 23.67
CA ILE A 130 11.57 -6.47 22.71
C ILE A 130 10.12 -6.47 23.19
N GLN A 131 9.91 -6.78 24.50
CA GLN A 131 8.58 -6.76 25.08
C GLN A 131 8.00 -5.34 25.14
N ALA A 132 8.78 -4.34 25.54
CA ALA A 132 8.35 -2.94 25.59
C ALA A 132 7.98 -2.42 24.19
N PHE A 133 8.77 -2.76 23.17
CA PHE A 133 8.49 -2.43 21.76
C PHE A 133 7.17 -3.09 21.31
N THR A 134 6.99 -4.36 21.57
CA THR A 134 5.77 -5.10 21.21
C THR A 134 4.53 -4.52 21.91
N ASN A 135 4.66 -4.16 23.18
CA ASN A 135 3.57 -3.50 23.93
C ASN A 135 3.21 -2.12 23.34
N ALA A 136 4.22 -1.36 22.88
CA ALA A 136 3.98 -0.08 22.23
C ALA A 136 3.26 -0.24 20.88
N LEU A 137 3.62 -1.26 20.09
CA LEU A 137 2.88 -1.61 18.87
C LEU A 137 1.44 -1.98 19.16
N GLN A 138 1.19 -2.84 20.15
CA GLN A 138 -0.15 -3.23 20.54
C GLN A 138 -0.99 -2.01 20.96
N LYS A 139 -0.42 -1.11 21.77
CA LYS A 139 -1.09 0.13 22.16
C LYS A 139 -1.46 1.01 20.97
N GLY A 140 -0.56 1.10 19.97
CA GLY A 140 -0.84 1.83 18.74
C GLY A 140 -1.97 1.20 17.93
N MET A 141 -1.96 -0.13 17.79
CA MET A 141 -3.02 -0.88 17.10
C MET A 141 -4.37 -0.72 17.82
N ASP A 142 -4.40 -0.81 19.15
CA ASP A 142 -5.61 -0.60 19.96
C ASP A 142 -6.17 0.82 19.74
N TYR A 143 -5.29 1.82 19.66
CA TYR A 143 -5.68 3.20 19.36
C TYR A 143 -6.34 3.30 17.99
N VAL A 144 -5.69 2.77 16.95
CA VAL A 144 -6.20 2.78 15.56
C VAL A 144 -7.56 2.08 15.48
N ASN A 145 -7.74 0.97 16.18
CA ASN A 145 -8.98 0.19 16.15
C ASN A 145 -10.15 0.83 16.92
N THR A 146 -9.88 1.81 17.78
CA THR A 146 -10.90 2.39 18.68
C THR A 146 -11.20 3.86 18.43
N HIS A 147 -10.42 4.53 17.57
CA HIS A 147 -10.57 5.96 17.28
C HIS A 147 -11.02 6.20 15.84
N SER A 148 -11.66 7.34 15.64
CA SER A 148 -12.09 7.77 14.30
C SER A 148 -10.90 8.13 13.40
N PRO A 149 -11.07 8.06 12.07
CA PRO A 149 -10.03 8.49 11.13
C PRO A 149 -9.48 9.89 11.38
N SER A 150 -10.31 10.83 11.80
CA SER A 150 -9.89 12.20 12.09
C SER A 150 -9.03 12.31 13.36
N GLU A 151 -9.35 11.53 14.40
CA GLU A 151 -8.54 11.48 15.63
C GLU A 151 -7.18 10.83 15.36
N ILE A 152 -7.16 9.74 14.60
CA ILE A 152 -5.91 9.08 14.19
C ILE A 152 -5.07 10.03 13.35
N ALA A 153 -5.68 10.67 12.34
CA ALA A 153 -4.99 11.62 11.46
C ALA A 153 -4.34 12.76 12.25
N ALA A 154 -5.04 13.32 13.25
CA ALA A 154 -4.49 14.37 14.10
C ALA A 154 -3.26 13.93 14.90
N VAL A 155 -3.24 12.67 15.36
CA VAL A 155 -2.10 12.12 16.13
C VAL A 155 -0.88 11.87 15.23
N ILE A 156 -1.09 11.37 14.01
CA ILE A 156 0.03 11.01 13.11
C ILE A 156 0.49 12.18 12.24
N GLN A 157 -0.31 13.22 12.06
CA GLN A 157 -0.01 14.37 11.19
C GLN A 157 1.37 15.00 11.41
N PRO A 158 1.93 15.12 12.63
CA PRO A 158 3.28 15.64 12.83
C PRO A 158 4.40 14.81 12.16
N GLN A 159 4.14 13.54 11.84
CA GLN A 159 5.06 12.65 11.14
C GLN A 159 4.95 12.78 9.60
N PHE A 160 3.93 13.47 9.12
CA PHE A 160 3.62 13.69 7.71
C PHE A 160 3.47 15.19 7.41
N SER A 161 4.49 15.97 7.75
CA SER A 161 4.47 17.45 7.67
C SER A 161 4.16 17.99 6.26
N GLU A 162 4.48 17.21 5.23
CA GLU A 162 4.24 17.56 3.82
C GLU A 162 2.81 17.25 3.34
N THR A 163 2.00 16.59 4.18
CA THR A 163 0.63 16.18 3.82
C THR A 163 -0.37 16.88 4.74
N ASP A 164 -1.39 17.50 4.14
CA ASP A 164 -2.44 18.18 4.89
C ASP A 164 -3.33 17.19 5.68
N LEU A 165 -3.94 17.67 6.77
CA LEU A 165 -4.73 16.85 7.69
C LEU A 165 -5.95 16.20 7.00
N GLU A 166 -6.55 16.87 6.03
CA GLU A 166 -7.69 16.34 5.28
C GLU A 166 -7.28 15.14 4.44
N THR A 167 -6.13 15.24 3.77
CA THR A 167 -5.54 14.13 3.01
C THR A 167 -5.23 12.94 3.91
N ILE A 168 -4.59 13.18 5.07
CA ILE A 168 -4.29 12.10 6.04
C ILE A 168 -5.58 11.46 6.53
N THR A 169 -6.62 12.25 6.81
CA THR A 169 -7.92 11.72 7.25
C THR A 169 -8.56 10.82 6.18
N THR A 170 -8.50 11.23 4.92
CA THR A 170 -8.98 10.45 3.78
C THR A 170 -8.23 9.12 3.66
N ILE A 171 -6.90 9.16 3.78
CA ILE A 171 -6.04 7.97 3.76
C ILE A 171 -6.39 7.00 4.90
N VAL A 172 -6.50 7.51 6.14
CA VAL A 172 -6.84 6.67 7.29
C VAL A 172 -8.22 6.05 7.12
N LYS A 173 -9.20 6.81 6.62
CA LYS A 173 -10.54 6.29 6.33
C LYS A 173 -10.47 5.13 5.33
N ARG A 174 -9.73 5.29 4.22
CA ARG A 174 -9.55 4.26 3.19
C ARG A 174 -8.94 2.98 3.76
N TYR A 175 -7.96 3.08 4.66
CA TYR A 175 -7.39 1.91 5.32
C TYR A 175 -8.32 1.27 6.35
N HIS A 176 -9.21 2.02 6.98
CA HIS A 176 -10.21 1.48 7.90
C HIS A 176 -11.33 0.71 7.17
N GLU A 177 -11.56 1.00 5.90
CA GLU A 177 -12.59 0.36 5.07
C GLU A 177 -12.09 -0.95 4.39
N GLN A 178 -10.81 -1.27 4.52
CA GLN A 178 -10.21 -2.53 4.04
C GLN A 178 -10.51 -3.67 5.05
#